data_d78a8260b81ee338f02f350921fe9ad8
#
_entry.id   d78a8260b81ee338f02f350921fe9ad8
#
_cell.length_a   1.000
_cell.length_b   1.000
_cell.length_c   1.000
_cell.angle_alpha   90.00
_cell.angle_beta   90.00
_cell.angle_gamma   90.00
#
_symmetry.space_group_name_H-M   'P 1'
#
loop_
_entity.id
_entity.type
_entity.pdbx_description
1 polymer ?
#
loop_
_entity_poly.entity_id
_entity_poly.type
_entity_poly.pdbx_seq_one_letter_code
_entity_poly.pdbx_strand_id
1 'polypeptide(L)'
;MANLRELRDRIRSVNSTKKITKAQELIATSRITKAQARVEASQPYAAEMTSMMNKLAAASTLEHDMLREREDGNVAAILVVTSDRGMCGGYNNNVFKKAAQLQALLESKGYDCLLYTSPSPRDQRGSRMPSSA
;
A
#
# COMPACT_ATOMS: atom_id res chain seq x y z
N MET A 1 2.51 -43.32 -21.48
CA MET A 1 3.92 -42.94 -21.64
C MET A 1 3.95 -41.51 -22.18
N ALA A 2 4.56 -40.56 -21.45
CA ALA A 2 4.71 -39.21 -21.95
C ALA A 2 5.54 -39.20 -23.23
N ASN A 3 5.03 -38.63 -24.29
CA ASN A 3 5.68 -38.60 -25.59
C ASN A 3 6.93 -37.69 -25.48
N LEU A 4 8.07 -38.16 -25.98
CA LEU A 4 9.35 -37.43 -25.93
C LEU A 4 9.24 -36.02 -26.54
N ARG A 5 8.33 -35.86 -27.47
CA ARG A 5 8.00 -34.56 -28.09
C ARG A 5 7.33 -33.62 -27.10
N GLU A 6 6.36 -34.09 -26.34
CA GLU A 6 5.66 -33.34 -25.31
C GLU A 6 6.62 -32.86 -24.20
N LEU A 7 7.53 -33.72 -23.76
CA LEU A 7 8.59 -33.38 -22.81
C LEU A 7 9.51 -32.25 -23.33
N ARG A 8 9.92 -32.34 -24.59
CA ARG A 8 10.73 -31.27 -25.22
C ARG A 8 10.01 -29.93 -25.30
N ASP A 9 8.73 -29.94 -25.66
CA ASP A 9 7.91 -28.72 -25.74
C ASP A 9 7.70 -28.14 -24.36
N ARG A 10 7.51 -28.96 -23.34
CA ARG A 10 7.40 -28.52 -21.95
C ARG A 10 8.72 -27.90 -21.44
N ILE A 11 9.87 -28.50 -21.73
CA ILE A 11 11.19 -27.97 -21.41
C ILE A 11 11.39 -26.58 -22.08
N ARG A 12 11.01 -26.46 -23.34
CA ARG A 12 11.12 -25.19 -24.08
C ARG A 12 10.24 -24.11 -23.46
N SER A 13 9.00 -24.42 -23.12
CA SER A 13 8.07 -23.53 -22.45
C SER A 13 8.59 -23.06 -21.09
N VAL A 14 9.07 -23.98 -20.26
CA VAL A 14 9.64 -23.67 -18.93
C VAL A 14 10.89 -22.79 -19.07
N ASN A 15 11.76 -23.07 -20.03
CA ASN A 15 12.95 -22.25 -20.29
C ASN A 15 12.57 -20.80 -20.72
N SER A 16 11.52 -20.64 -21.51
CA SER A 16 10.99 -19.33 -21.87
C SER A 16 10.46 -18.58 -20.65
N THR A 17 9.67 -19.24 -19.83
CA THR A 17 9.13 -18.68 -18.57
C THR A 17 10.27 -18.30 -17.62
N LYS A 18 11.31 -19.14 -17.49
CA LYS A 18 12.50 -18.82 -16.67
C LYS A 18 13.18 -17.52 -17.13
N LYS A 19 13.33 -17.30 -18.45
CA LYS A 19 13.92 -16.07 -18.98
C LYS A 19 13.07 -14.84 -18.65
N ILE A 20 11.75 -14.95 -18.77
CA ILE A 20 10.81 -13.87 -18.46
C ILE A 20 10.86 -13.52 -16.95
N THR A 21 10.82 -14.52 -16.08
CA THR A 21 10.88 -14.28 -14.62
C THR A 21 12.21 -13.67 -14.20
N LYS A 22 13.33 -14.10 -14.82
CA LYS A 22 14.64 -13.50 -14.53
C LYS A 22 14.71 -12.03 -14.98
N ALA A 23 14.14 -11.69 -16.13
CA ALA A 23 14.04 -10.29 -16.58
C ALA A 23 13.18 -9.47 -15.62
N GLN A 24 12.05 -10.00 -15.14
CA GLN A 24 11.20 -9.31 -14.18
C GLN A 24 11.91 -9.10 -12.83
N GLU A 25 12.69 -10.06 -12.38
CA GLU A 25 13.51 -9.94 -11.16
C GLU A 25 14.49 -8.76 -11.27
N LEU A 26 15.20 -8.64 -12.39
CA LEU A 26 16.13 -7.53 -12.63
C LEU A 26 15.42 -6.18 -12.64
N ILE A 27 14.26 -6.09 -13.30
CA ILE A 27 13.45 -4.88 -13.32
C ILE A 27 12.96 -4.52 -11.92
N ALA A 28 12.48 -5.49 -11.15
CA ALA A 28 12.02 -5.28 -9.79
C ALA A 28 13.14 -4.78 -8.88
N THR A 29 14.33 -5.39 -8.96
CA THR A 29 15.51 -4.97 -8.19
C THR A 29 15.88 -3.51 -8.47
N SER A 30 15.90 -3.11 -9.75
CA SER A 30 16.16 -1.71 -10.11
C SER A 30 15.10 -0.73 -9.57
N ARG A 31 13.83 -1.16 -9.55
CA ARG A 31 12.73 -0.33 -9.01
C ARG A 31 12.77 -0.18 -7.50
N ILE A 32 13.17 -1.25 -6.78
CA ILE A 32 13.34 -1.20 -5.31
C ILE A 32 14.39 -0.16 -4.93
N THR A 33 15.56 -0.18 -5.57
CA THR A 33 16.62 0.80 -5.30
C THR A 33 16.14 2.23 -5.50
N LYS A 34 15.40 2.50 -6.59
CA LYS A 34 14.82 3.83 -6.85
C LYS A 34 13.75 4.22 -5.82
N ALA A 35 12.94 3.26 -5.37
CA ALA A 35 11.92 3.52 -4.36
C ALA A 35 12.56 3.83 -2.99
N GLN A 36 13.58 3.07 -2.59
CA GLN A 36 14.34 3.31 -1.37
C GLN A 36 15.00 4.70 -1.37
N ALA A 37 15.67 5.07 -2.46
CA ALA A 37 16.27 6.39 -2.58
C ALA A 37 15.23 7.54 -2.44
N ARG A 38 14.01 7.35 -2.93
CA ARG A 38 12.93 8.33 -2.74
C ARG A 38 12.47 8.42 -1.29
N VAL A 39 12.37 7.29 -0.60
CA VAL A 39 12.03 7.27 0.83
C VAL A 39 13.11 7.99 1.64
N GLU A 40 14.38 7.67 1.43
CA GLU A 40 15.50 8.33 2.10
C GLU A 40 15.51 9.85 1.85
N ALA A 41 15.26 10.27 0.62
CA ALA A 41 15.19 11.69 0.28
C ALA A 41 14.01 12.43 0.93
N SER A 42 12.89 11.74 1.22
CA SER A 42 11.71 12.33 1.83
C SER A 42 11.74 12.34 3.37
N GLN A 43 12.56 11.49 3.99
CA GLN A 43 12.65 11.37 5.45
C GLN A 43 12.99 12.69 6.18
N PRO A 44 14.00 13.47 5.76
CA PRO A 44 14.33 14.73 6.44
C PRO A 44 13.14 15.70 6.44
N TYR A 45 12.46 15.84 5.31
CA TYR A 45 11.27 16.69 5.22
C TYR A 45 10.15 16.21 6.15
N ALA A 46 9.87 14.91 6.17
CA ALA A 46 8.85 14.36 7.06
C ALA A 46 9.20 14.55 8.55
N ALA A 47 10.47 14.41 8.91
CA ALA A 47 10.95 14.65 10.28
C ALA A 47 10.77 16.10 10.72
N GLU A 48 11.17 17.07 9.86
CA GLU A 48 10.98 18.49 10.14
C GLU A 48 9.52 18.90 10.22
N MET A 49 8.68 18.41 9.30
CA MET A 49 7.22 18.65 9.35
C MET A 49 6.62 18.12 10.64
N THR A 50 6.99 16.91 11.06
CA THR A 50 6.52 16.33 12.32
C THR A 50 6.97 17.17 13.52
N SER A 51 8.24 17.63 13.52
CA SER A 51 8.76 18.52 14.56
C SER A 51 8.00 19.84 14.63
N MET A 52 7.74 20.45 13.48
CA MET A 52 6.96 21.70 13.40
C MET A 52 5.53 21.50 13.90
N MET A 53 4.86 20.43 13.49
CA MET A 53 3.49 20.11 13.95
C MET A 53 3.45 19.89 15.46
N ASN A 54 4.43 19.19 16.03
CA ASN A 54 4.52 18.98 17.47
C ASN A 54 4.73 20.31 18.24
N LYS A 55 5.55 21.22 17.71
CA LYS A 55 5.75 22.55 18.28
C LYS A 55 4.47 23.40 18.21
N LEU A 56 3.74 23.34 17.10
CA LEU A 56 2.46 24.04 16.94
C LEU A 56 1.41 23.49 17.91
N ALA A 57 1.32 22.18 18.04
CA ALA A 57 0.39 21.55 18.99
C ALA A 57 0.72 21.89 20.45
N ALA A 58 2.00 22.00 20.79
CA ALA A 58 2.45 22.38 22.13
C ALA A 58 2.26 23.89 22.44
N ALA A 59 2.23 24.74 21.44
CA ALA A 59 2.06 26.20 21.60
C ALA A 59 0.63 26.64 21.96
N SER A 60 -0.31 25.71 22.12
CA SER A 60 -1.69 25.79 22.67
C SER A 60 -2.59 26.97 22.25
N THR A 61 -2.15 27.83 21.35
CA THR A 61 -2.94 29.00 20.87
C THR A 61 -3.71 28.73 19.58
N LEU A 62 -3.46 27.59 18.92
CA LEU A 62 -4.13 27.19 17.70
C LEU A 62 -5.27 26.21 18.01
N GLU A 63 -6.46 26.77 18.15
CA GLU A 63 -7.71 26.00 18.14
C GLU A 63 -8.03 25.57 16.71
N HIS A 64 -7.41 24.48 16.25
CA HIS A 64 -7.72 23.90 14.96
C HIS A 64 -8.40 22.55 15.14
N ASP A 65 -9.53 22.33 14.47
CA ASP A 65 -10.34 21.12 14.62
C ASP A 65 -9.57 19.80 14.34
N MET A 66 -8.51 19.86 13.53
CA MET A 66 -7.64 18.72 13.29
C MET A 66 -6.66 18.41 14.42
N LEU A 67 -6.40 19.36 15.33
CA LEU A 67 -5.51 19.21 16.47
C LEU A 67 -6.26 18.97 17.77
N ARG A 68 -7.59 19.11 17.75
CA ARG A 68 -8.45 18.78 18.90
C ARG A 68 -8.72 17.29 18.95
N GLU A 69 -8.52 16.71 20.12
CA GLU A 69 -9.03 15.38 20.43
C GLU A 69 -10.56 15.44 20.51
N ARG A 70 -11.24 14.65 19.68
CA ARG A 70 -12.70 14.57 19.71
C ARG A 70 -13.14 13.60 20.81
N GLU A 71 -13.78 14.11 21.82
CA GLU A 71 -14.32 13.31 22.92
C GLU A 71 -15.44 12.36 22.46
N ASP A 72 -16.19 12.73 21.40
CA ASP A 72 -17.31 11.94 20.84
C ASP A 72 -16.92 11.09 19.62
N GLY A 73 -15.65 10.88 19.39
CA GLY A 73 -15.16 10.18 18.19
C GLY A 73 -15.29 8.67 18.27
N ASN A 74 -16.43 8.10 17.88
CA ASN A 74 -16.64 6.66 17.77
C ASN A 74 -16.22 6.08 16.41
N VAL A 75 -15.60 6.85 15.54
CA VAL A 75 -15.24 6.43 14.19
C VAL A 75 -13.74 6.25 14.05
N ALA A 76 -13.32 5.05 13.68
CA ALA A 76 -11.93 4.71 13.36
C ALA A 76 -11.75 4.53 11.86
N ALA A 77 -10.72 5.14 11.28
CA ALA A 77 -10.39 4.98 9.87
C ALA A 77 -9.19 4.04 9.70
N ILE A 78 -9.36 3.00 8.89
CA ILE A 78 -8.30 2.06 8.54
C ILE A 78 -7.90 2.29 7.10
N LEU A 79 -6.65 2.70 6.87
CA LEU A 79 -6.08 2.80 5.53
C LEU A 79 -5.31 1.52 5.20
N VAL A 80 -5.78 0.79 4.19
CA VAL A 80 -5.15 -0.45 3.72
C VAL A 80 -4.34 -0.16 2.46
N VAL A 81 -3.03 -0.39 2.54
CA VAL A 81 -2.10 -0.22 1.41
C VAL A 81 -1.66 -1.59 0.92
N THR A 82 -2.03 -1.93 -0.31
CA THR A 82 -1.73 -3.22 -0.94
C THR A 82 -0.92 -3.04 -2.21
N SER A 83 -0.40 -4.14 -2.73
CA SER A 83 0.27 -4.15 -4.02
C SER A 83 -0.75 -4.13 -5.16
N ASP A 84 -0.51 -3.26 -6.14
CA ASP A 84 -1.33 -3.12 -7.35
C ASP A 84 -1.11 -4.28 -8.34
N ARG A 85 0.08 -4.85 -8.36
CA ARG A 85 0.43 -5.98 -9.23
C ARG A 85 0.51 -7.28 -8.45
N GLY A 86 0.13 -8.38 -9.09
CA GLY A 86 0.39 -9.72 -8.60
C GLY A 86 1.89 -10.03 -8.47
N MET A 87 2.22 -11.28 -8.19
CA MET A 87 3.59 -11.77 -7.91
C MET A 87 4.21 -11.22 -6.61
N CYS A 88 3.37 -10.81 -5.67
CA CYS A 88 3.77 -10.32 -4.35
C CYS A 88 3.70 -11.42 -3.26
N GLY A 89 3.61 -12.70 -3.65
CA GLY A 89 3.43 -13.81 -2.73
C GLY A 89 2.14 -13.67 -1.90
N GLY A 90 2.23 -13.92 -0.61
CA GLY A 90 1.10 -13.79 0.32
C GLY A 90 0.87 -12.37 0.86
N TYR A 91 1.58 -11.35 0.38
CA TYR A 91 1.55 -10.01 0.94
C TYR A 91 0.12 -9.44 1.04
N ASN A 92 -0.61 -9.37 -0.06
CA ASN A 92 -1.96 -8.80 -0.07
C ASN A 92 -2.91 -9.59 0.86
N ASN A 93 -2.85 -10.92 0.82
CA ASN A 93 -3.67 -11.76 1.70
C ASN A 93 -3.34 -11.54 3.18
N ASN A 94 -2.08 -11.38 3.52
CA ASN A 94 -1.66 -11.11 4.89
C ASN A 94 -2.11 -9.71 5.35
N VAL A 95 -2.04 -8.70 4.48
CA VAL A 95 -2.54 -7.35 4.76
C VAL A 95 -4.05 -7.39 5.00
N PHE A 96 -4.82 -8.06 4.16
CA PHE A 96 -6.27 -8.20 4.35
C PHE A 96 -6.63 -8.92 5.65
N LYS A 97 -5.93 -10.00 5.97
CA LYS A 97 -6.13 -10.69 7.27
C LYS A 97 -5.86 -9.76 8.45
N LYS A 98 -4.80 -8.97 8.38
CA LYS A 98 -4.47 -8.00 9.44
C LYS A 98 -5.47 -6.86 9.52
N ALA A 99 -5.94 -6.35 8.38
CA ALA A 99 -6.99 -5.34 8.35
C ALA A 99 -8.29 -5.85 8.98
N ALA A 100 -8.72 -7.07 8.63
CA ALA A 100 -9.91 -7.68 9.22
C ALA A 100 -9.77 -7.92 10.74
N GLN A 101 -8.59 -8.36 11.21
CA GLN A 101 -8.31 -8.51 12.64
C GLN A 101 -8.37 -7.16 13.38
N LEU A 102 -7.81 -6.10 12.78
CA LEU A 102 -7.85 -4.77 13.35
C LEU A 102 -9.28 -4.21 13.37
N GLN A 103 -10.04 -4.41 12.31
CA GLN A 103 -11.44 -4.02 12.23
C GLN A 103 -12.25 -4.69 13.35
N ALA A 104 -12.16 -6.01 13.48
CA ALA A 104 -12.86 -6.75 14.54
C ALA A 104 -12.47 -6.29 15.95
N LEU A 105 -11.20 -5.94 16.15
CA LEU A 105 -10.72 -5.39 17.44
C LEU A 105 -11.35 -4.02 17.73
N LEU A 106 -11.45 -3.14 16.74
CA LEU A 106 -12.02 -1.81 16.90
C LEU A 106 -13.53 -1.89 17.12
N GLU A 107 -14.23 -2.73 16.38
CA GLU A 107 -15.67 -2.98 16.55
C GLU A 107 -15.98 -3.55 17.96
N SER A 108 -15.12 -4.45 18.48
CA SER A 108 -15.25 -4.97 19.84
C SER A 108 -15.08 -3.88 20.91
N LYS A 109 -14.40 -2.79 20.60
CA LYS A 109 -14.22 -1.61 21.45
C LYS A 109 -15.31 -0.56 21.25
N GLY A 110 -16.30 -0.80 20.38
CA GLY A 110 -17.41 0.10 20.12
C GLY A 110 -17.13 1.21 19.11
N TYR A 111 -16.07 1.06 18.27
CA TYR A 111 -15.77 2.00 17.19
C TYR A 111 -16.43 1.56 15.89
N ASP A 112 -17.04 2.51 15.17
CA ASP A 112 -17.43 2.32 13.79
C ASP A 112 -16.22 2.42 12.88
N CYS A 113 -16.00 1.40 12.05
CA CYS A 113 -14.79 1.32 11.20
C CYS A 113 -15.06 1.77 9.77
N LEU A 114 -14.32 2.78 9.33
CA LEU A 114 -14.24 3.18 7.92
C LEU A 114 -13.00 2.56 7.28
N LEU A 115 -13.22 1.72 6.27
CA LEU A 115 -12.14 1.06 5.55
C LEU A 115 -11.83 1.82 4.26
N TYR A 116 -10.61 2.32 4.14
CA TYR A 116 -10.09 2.96 2.93
C TYR A 116 -9.03 2.08 2.30
N THR A 117 -9.11 1.91 0.98
CA THR A 117 -8.03 1.30 0.21
C THR A 117 -7.25 2.39 -0.50
N SER A 118 -5.93 2.28 -0.51
CA SER A 118 -5.12 3.20 -1.31
C SER A 118 -5.46 2.98 -2.79
N PRO A 119 -5.90 4.01 -3.51
CA PRO A 119 -6.16 3.88 -4.92
C PRO A 119 -4.87 3.49 -5.64
N SER A 120 -4.93 2.45 -6.46
CA SER A 120 -3.78 2.08 -7.27
C SER A 120 -3.49 3.19 -8.29
N PRO A 121 -2.25 3.34 -8.75
CA PRO A 121 -1.93 4.27 -9.83
C PRO A 121 -2.74 4.04 -11.12
N ARG A 122 -3.29 2.84 -11.30
CA ARG A 122 -4.23 2.51 -12.39
C ARG A 122 -5.62 3.10 -12.14
N ASP A 123 -6.10 3.03 -10.92
CA ASP A 123 -7.40 3.57 -10.55
C ASP A 123 -7.41 5.10 -10.65
N GLN A 124 -6.29 5.74 -10.32
CA GLN A 124 -6.10 7.18 -10.54
C GLN A 124 -6.14 7.57 -12.02
N ARG A 125 -5.71 6.71 -12.92
CA ARG A 125 -5.83 6.94 -14.38
C ARG A 125 -7.23 6.65 -14.92
N GLY A 126 -7.99 5.76 -14.28
CA GLY A 126 -9.37 5.43 -14.62
C GLY A 126 -10.41 6.38 -14.05
N SER A 127 -10.14 7.00 -12.93
CA SER A 127 -11.05 7.94 -12.26
C SER A 127 -10.80 9.40 -12.65
N ARG A 128 -10.63 9.70 -13.94
CA ARG A 128 -11.01 11.02 -14.42
C ARG A 128 -12.53 11.09 -14.35
N MET A 129 -13.04 11.43 -13.18
CA MET A 129 -14.38 11.98 -13.12
C MET A 129 -14.40 13.19 -14.06
N PRO A 130 -15.33 13.26 -15.03
CA PRO A 130 -15.53 14.51 -15.74
C PRO A 130 -15.87 15.52 -14.66
N SER A 131 -15.10 16.59 -14.56
CA SER A 131 -15.51 17.75 -13.79
C SER A 131 -16.84 18.17 -14.37
N SER A 132 -17.91 17.87 -13.66
CA SER A 132 -19.20 18.44 -13.95
C SER A 132 -19.06 19.95 -13.78
N ALA A 133 -19.22 20.65 -14.90
CA ALA A 133 -19.37 22.09 -14.94
C ALA A 133 -20.50 22.55 -14.02
#